data_14c07d21e80a658c88f53281b96f30f2
#
_entry.id   14c07d21e80a658c88f53281b96f30f2
#
_cell.length_a   1.000
_cell.length_b   1.000
_cell.length_c   1.000
_cell.angle_alpha   90.00
_cell.angle_beta   90.00
_cell.angle_gamma   90.00
#
_symmetry.space_group_name_H-M   'P 1'
#
loop_
_entity.id
_entity.type
_entity.pdbx_description
1 polymer ?
#
loop_
_entity_poly.entity_id
_entity_poly.type
_entity_poly.pdbx_seq_one_letter_code
_entity_poly.pdbx_strand_id
1 'polypeptide(L)'
;MTNQKIVMYDSPEAATYRTNISGWIASTGQFWGNDEHMARWSGCTHMTCACGKVFDKRTLRCDSCQAKASMEKYYALPMVEWDGVTPVCTFDDDRYFFSEEEVLDWMADQDPETAEVRLVLCEPGRLGYVSEDNWADDLPEDGELPGAVQMALDALNEAIKNAPTVCWWAGKQRINVEPLWAQLKADQAKEQDSSKAEREQEI
;
A
#
# COMPACT_ATOMS: atom_id res chain seq x y z
N MET A 1 7.94 -27.94 1.75
CA MET A 1 7.57 -27.05 0.62
C MET A 1 6.81 -27.91 -0.37
N THR A 2 5.50 -27.72 -0.47
CA THR A 2 4.67 -28.43 -1.44
C THR A 2 4.99 -27.83 -2.81
N ASN A 3 5.50 -28.69 -3.70
CA ASN A 3 5.82 -28.30 -5.08
C ASN A 3 4.51 -28.05 -5.83
N GLN A 4 3.97 -26.83 -5.78
CA GLN A 4 2.72 -26.47 -6.42
C GLN A 4 2.95 -26.49 -7.94
N LYS A 5 2.24 -27.35 -8.65
CA LYS A 5 2.31 -27.44 -10.12
C LYS A 5 1.91 -26.11 -10.74
N ILE A 6 2.76 -25.55 -11.59
CA ILE A 6 2.46 -24.34 -12.36
C ILE A 6 1.50 -24.72 -13.49
N VAL A 7 0.35 -24.06 -13.56
CA VAL A 7 -0.63 -24.17 -14.63
C VAL A 7 -0.80 -22.81 -15.28
N MET A 8 -0.31 -22.69 -16.51
CA MET A 8 -0.40 -21.45 -17.30
C MET A 8 -1.82 -21.23 -17.81
N TYR A 9 -2.22 -19.97 -17.94
CA TYR A 9 -3.54 -19.60 -18.46
C TYR A 9 -3.82 -20.20 -19.84
N ASP A 10 -2.84 -20.19 -20.74
CA ASP A 10 -2.96 -20.69 -22.12
C ASP A 10 -2.81 -22.21 -22.24
N SER A 11 -2.47 -22.89 -21.15
CA SER A 11 -2.29 -24.34 -21.20
C SER A 11 -3.64 -25.07 -21.29
N PRO A 12 -3.72 -26.21 -22.02
CA PRO A 12 -4.92 -27.07 -22.04
C PRO A 12 -5.33 -27.57 -20.65
N GLU A 13 -4.38 -27.58 -19.70
CA GLU A 13 -4.63 -28.04 -18.31
C GLU A 13 -5.41 -27.00 -17.50
N ALA A 14 -5.37 -25.70 -17.87
CA ALA A 14 -6.10 -24.65 -17.16
C ALA A 14 -7.61 -24.82 -17.28
N ALA A 15 -8.11 -25.27 -18.45
CA ALA A 15 -9.53 -25.56 -18.67
C ALA A 15 -9.71 -26.64 -19.75
N THR A 16 -10.69 -27.49 -19.55
CA THR A 16 -11.08 -28.55 -20.49
C THR A 16 -12.52 -28.38 -20.91
N TYR A 17 -12.78 -28.40 -22.22
CA TYR A 17 -14.14 -28.41 -22.76
C TYR A 17 -14.70 -29.84 -22.74
N ARG A 18 -15.89 -30.04 -22.17
CA ARG A 18 -16.57 -31.32 -22.10
C ARG A 18 -17.83 -31.30 -22.95
N THR A 19 -17.94 -32.24 -23.87
CA THR A 19 -19.11 -32.35 -24.77
C THR A 19 -20.31 -33.01 -24.12
N ASN A 20 -20.11 -33.90 -23.15
CA ASN A 20 -21.20 -34.58 -22.45
C ASN A 20 -21.95 -33.72 -21.44
N ILE A 21 -21.39 -32.57 -21.06
CA ILE A 21 -22.00 -31.55 -20.16
C ILE A 21 -21.99 -30.17 -20.81
N SER A 22 -21.63 -30.06 -22.08
CA SER A 22 -21.63 -28.85 -22.91
C SER A 22 -21.10 -27.60 -22.18
N GLY A 23 -19.81 -27.54 -21.89
CA GLY A 23 -19.21 -26.38 -21.25
C GLY A 23 -17.78 -26.56 -20.81
N TRP A 24 -17.23 -25.52 -20.25
CA TRP A 24 -15.86 -25.42 -19.75
C TRP A 24 -15.75 -25.88 -18.29
N ILE A 25 -14.75 -26.69 -18.00
CA ILE A 25 -14.40 -27.12 -16.65
C ILE A 25 -12.99 -26.63 -16.38
N ALA A 26 -12.82 -25.84 -15.31
CA ALA A 26 -11.52 -25.43 -14.80
C ALA A 26 -10.69 -26.62 -14.34
N SER A 27 -9.37 -26.51 -14.26
CA SER A 27 -8.47 -27.54 -13.70
C SER A 27 -8.81 -27.90 -12.25
N THR A 28 -9.48 -27.00 -11.53
CA THR A 28 -10.01 -27.20 -10.17
C THR A 28 -11.25 -28.08 -10.12
N GLY A 29 -11.83 -28.46 -11.27
CA GLY A 29 -13.07 -29.22 -11.40
C GLY A 29 -14.34 -28.37 -11.42
N GLN A 30 -14.25 -27.06 -11.31
CA GLN A 30 -15.40 -26.17 -11.33
C GLN A 30 -15.93 -25.98 -12.76
N PHE A 31 -17.26 -26.15 -12.93
CA PHE A 31 -17.95 -25.97 -14.20
C PHE A 31 -18.38 -24.51 -14.39
N TRP A 32 -18.07 -23.95 -15.55
CA TRP A 32 -18.29 -22.53 -15.91
C TRP A 32 -19.25 -22.34 -17.10
N GLY A 33 -19.95 -23.40 -17.52
CA GLY A 33 -20.84 -23.31 -18.67
C GLY A 33 -20.09 -22.89 -19.94
N ASN A 34 -20.58 -21.84 -20.59
CA ASN A 34 -19.97 -21.32 -21.81
C ASN A 34 -18.87 -20.27 -21.55
N ASP A 35 -18.55 -19.98 -20.30
CA ASP A 35 -17.54 -18.98 -19.95
C ASP A 35 -16.13 -19.59 -19.91
N GLU A 36 -15.47 -19.59 -21.08
CA GLU A 36 -14.08 -20.06 -21.22
C GLU A 36 -13.10 -19.22 -20.41
N HIS A 37 -13.29 -17.88 -20.42
CA HIS A 37 -12.39 -16.97 -19.72
C HIS A 37 -12.34 -17.24 -18.22
N MET A 38 -13.50 -17.35 -17.60
CA MET A 38 -13.61 -17.63 -16.17
C MET A 38 -13.12 -19.03 -15.83
N ALA A 39 -13.38 -20.04 -16.70
CA ALA A 39 -12.84 -21.38 -16.50
C ALA A 39 -11.30 -21.40 -16.53
N ARG A 40 -10.69 -20.74 -17.52
CA ARG A 40 -9.23 -20.60 -17.61
C ARG A 40 -8.65 -19.80 -16.45
N TRP A 41 -9.27 -18.68 -16.11
CA TRP A 41 -8.85 -17.87 -14.97
C TRP A 41 -8.95 -18.63 -13.65
N SER A 42 -10.04 -19.35 -13.42
CA SER A 42 -10.20 -20.19 -12.22
C SER A 42 -9.16 -21.30 -12.17
N GLY A 43 -8.89 -21.95 -13.30
CA GLY A 43 -8.02 -23.12 -13.38
C GLY A 43 -6.53 -22.82 -13.48
N CYS A 44 -6.11 -21.62 -13.90
CA CYS A 44 -4.69 -21.27 -13.99
C CYS A 44 -4.12 -20.89 -12.61
N THR A 45 -2.81 -21.01 -12.47
CA THR A 45 -2.04 -20.50 -11.31
C THR A 45 -1.19 -19.30 -11.69
N HIS A 46 -0.81 -19.19 -12.97
CA HIS A 46 0.06 -18.17 -13.50
C HIS A 46 -0.49 -17.58 -14.79
N MET A 47 -0.08 -16.36 -15.06
CA MET A 47 -0.42 -15.63 -16.28
C MET A 47 0.85 -15.04 -16.91
N THR A 48 0.75 -14.62 -18.16
CA THR A 48 1.83 -13.92 -18.85
C THR A 48 1.61 -12.41 -18.77
N CYS A 49 2.59 -11.70 -18.23
CA CYS A 49 2.58 -10.23 -18.18
C CYS A 49 2.77 -9.64 -19.59
N ALA A 50 2.36 -8.40 -19.79
CA ALA A 50 2.59 -7.67 -21.04
C ALA A 50 4.09 -7.57 -21.42
N CYS A 51 5.01 -7.68 -20.47
CA CYS A 51 6.45 -7.74 -20.72
C CYS A 51 6.99 -9.14 -21.06
N GLY A 52 6.12 -10.16 -21.17
CA GLY A 52 6.47 -11.54 -21.46
C GLY A 52 6.87 -12.40 -20.25
N LYS A 53 7.03 -11.83 -19.05
CA LYS A 53 7.35 -12.61 -17.83
C LYS A 53 6.12 -13.32 -17.30
N VAL A 54 6.31 -14.53 -16.79
CA VAL A 54 5.27 -15.29 -16.09
C VAL A 54 5.15 -14.79 -14.65
N PHE A 55 3.92 -14.68 -14.14
CA PHE A 55 3.64 -14.24 -12.76
C PHE A 55 2.43 -14.97 -12.16
N ASP A 56 2.33 -15.02 -10.84
CA ASP A 56 1.19 -15.61 -10.11
C ASP A 56 -0.08 -14.78 -10.38
N LYS A 57 -1.19 -15.43 -10.75
CA LYS A 57 -2.47 -14.76 -11.06
C LYS A 57 -3.05 -13.93 -9.93
N ARG A 58 -2.60 -14.16 -8.69
CA ARG A 58 -3.03 -13.38 -7.51
C ARG A 58 -2.47 -11.96 -7.52
N THR A 59 -1.40 -11.73 -8.27
CA THR A 59 -0.87 -10.40 -8.53
C THR A 59 -1.44 -9.83 -9.82
N LEU A 60 -1.39 -8.51 -9.98
CA LEU A 60 -1.91 -7.85 -11.17
C LEU A 60 -0.93 -7.89 -12.34
N ARG A 61 0.37 -8.07 -12.06
CA ARG A 61 1.48 -8.07 -13.02
C ARG A 61 2.73 -8.67 -12.38
N CYS A 62 3.78 -8.93 -13.15
CA CYS A 62 5.05 -9.39 -12.63
C CYS A 62 5.76 -8.31 -11.78
N ASP A 63 6.65 -8.74 -10.88
CA ASP A 63 7.31 -7.87 -9.89
C ASP A 63 8.01 -6.67 -10.55
N SER A 64 8.74 -6.88 -11.66
CA SER A 64 9.43 -5.78 -12.35
C SER A 64 8.46 -4.76 -12.96
N CYS A 65 7.30 -5.17 -13.48
CA CYS A 65 6.28 -4.25 -13.96
C CYS A 65 5.51 -3.60 -12.81
N GLN A 66 5.38 -4.28 -11.68
CA GLN A 66 4.79 -3.73 -10.47
C GLN A 66 5.69 -2.63 -9.88
N ALA A 67 6.98 -2.91 -9.73
CA ALA A 67 7.96 -1.93 -9.25
C ALA A 67 7.99 -0.68 -10.17
N LYS A 68 8.07 -0.90 -11.49
CA LYS A 68 8.05 0.22 -12.45
C LYS A 68 6.78 1.07 -12.33
N ALA A 69 5.62 0.43 -12.20
CA ALA A 69 4.35 1.16 -12.06
C ALA A 69 4.24 1.88 -10.71
N SER A 70 4.84 1.34 -9.63
CA SER A 70 4.94 2.02 -8.34
C SER A 70 5.82 3.27 -8.46
N MET A 71 7.00 3.15 -9.10
CA MET A 71 7.86 4.30 -9.37
C MET A 71 7.15 5.40 -10.16
N GLU A 72 6.51 5.04 -11.28
CA GLU A 72 5.75 5.99 -12.10
C GLU A 72 4.67 6.71 -11.29
N LYS A 73 3.96 5.99 -10.41
CA LYS A 73 2.96 6.59 -9.52
C LYS A 73 3.59 7.57 -8.52
N TYR A 74 4.70 7.18 -7.89
CA TYR A 74 5.39 8.04 -6.93
C TYR A 74 5.89 9.32 -7.58
N TYR A 75 6.57 9.22 -8.74
CA TYR A 75 7.10 10.40 -9.44
C TYR A 75 6.04 11.29 -10.07
N ALA A 76 4.82 10.77 -10.29
CA ALA A 76 3.67 11.57 -10.71
C ALA A 76 3.08 12.44 -9.58
N LEU A 77 3.42 12.15 -8.31
CA LEU A 77 2.99 12.98 -7.19
C LEU A 77 3.70 14.34 -7.20
N PRO A 78 3.00 15.42 -6.85
CA PRO A 78 3.64 16.72 -6.67
C PRO A 78 4.71 16.63 -5.58
N MET A 79 5.88 17.21 -5.85
CA MET A 79 6.98 17.27 -4.89
C MET A 79 6.85 18.53 -4.05
N VAL A 80 7.09 18.40 -2.76
CA VAL A 80 7.09 19.51 -1.79
C VAL A 80 8.33 19.45 -0.91
N GLU A 81 8.73 20.59 -0.38
CA GLU A 81 9.73 20.65 0.69
C GLU A 81 9.08 20.20 2.01
N TRP A 82 9.77 19.36 2.74
CA TRP A 82 9.28 18.89 4.04
C TRP A 82 9.62 19.90 5.13
N ASP A 83 8.70 20.11 6.05
CA ASP A 83 8.84 21.01 7.20
C ASP A 83 9.56 20.37 8.41
N GLY A 84 9.91 19.07 8.33
CA GLY A 84 10.52 18.33 9.43
C GLY A 84 9.60 17.97 10.58
N VAL A 85 8.32 18.37 10.54
CA VAL A 85 7.34 18.23 11.63
C VAL A 85 6.11 17.42 11.21
N THR A 86 5.59 17.68 10.02
CA THR A 86 4.46 16.91 9.48
C THR A 86 4.87 15.45 9.31
N PRO A 87 4.13 14.48 9.88
CA PRO A 87 4.46 13.08 9.71
C PRO A 87 4.61 12.68 8.25
N VAL A 88 5.56 11.80 7.98
CA VAL A 88 5.80 11.21 6.67
C VAL A 88 5.73 9.70 6.75
N CYS A 89 5.51 9.05 5.62
CA CYS A 89 5.58 7.59 5.54
C CYS A 89 6.24 7.13 4.24
N THR A 90 6.71 5.89 4.24
CA THR A 90 7.17 5.24 3.00
C THR A 90 6.00 5.06 2.05
N PHE A 91 6.26 5.23 0.75
CA PHE A 91 5.22 5.13 -0.29
C PHE A 91 4.69 3.69 -0.48
N ASP A 92 5.51 2.68 -0.20
CA ASP A 92 5.16 1.29 -0.50
C ASP A 92 4.91 0.42 0.75
N ASP A 93 5.47 0.77 1.92
CA ASP A 93 5.61 -0.16 3.05
C ASP A 93 4.82 0.25 4.30
N ASP A 94 3.98 1.27 4.25
CA ASP A 94 3.18 1.77 5.38
C ASP A 94 4.00 2.05 6.66
N ARG A 95 5.30 2.40 6.52
CA ARG A 95 6.14 2.80 7.64
C ARG A 95 6.02 4.29 7.86
N TYR A 96 5.62 4.68 9.07
CA TYR A 96 5.36 6.06 9.47
C TYR A 96 6.48 6.61 10.32
N PHE A 97 6.80 7.89 10.15
CA PHE A 97 7.78 8.64 10.91
C PHE A 97 7.14 9.93 11.41
N PHE A 98 7.36 10.24 12.68
CA PHE A 98 6.74 11.38 13.35
C PHE A 98 7.75 12.48 13.69
N SER A 99 9.03 12.29 13.38
CA SER A 99 10.10 13.27 13.53
C SER A 99 11.15 13.12 12.44
N GLU A 100 11.92 14.19 12.23
CA GLU A 100 13.07 14.18 11.33
C GLU A 100 14.15 13.18 11.77
N GLU A 101 14.37 13.06 13.08
CA GLU A 101 15.31 12.13 13.67
C GLU A 101 14.99 10.67 13.29
N GLU A 102 13.72 10.26 13.39
CA GLU A 102 13.28 8.91 13.01
C GLU A 102 13.51 8.64 11.51
N VAL A 103 13.33 9.66 10.66
CA VAL A 103 13.59 9.52 9.22
C VAL A 103 15.08 9.37 8.97
N LEU A 104 15.92 10.21 9.58
CA LEU A 104 17.37 10.17 9.42
C LEU A 104 17.97 8.85 9.93
N ASP A 105 17.52 8.37 11.10
CA ASP A 105 17.93 7.08 11.65
C ASP A 105 17.58 5.93 10.70
N TRP A 106 16.36 5.93 10.16
CA TRP A 106 15.97 4.93 9.18
C TRP A 106 16.76 5.03 7.87
N MET A 107 17.03 6.25 7.40
CA MET A 107 17.80 6.46 6.18
C MET A 107 19.29 6.09 6.36
N ALA A 108 19.84 6.19 7.58
CA ALA A 108 21.22 5.81 7.88
C ALA A 108 21.46 4.32 7.65
N ASP A 109 20.45 3.49 7.82
CA ASP A 109 20.50 2.04 7.54
C ASP A 109 20.36 1.70 6.05
N GLN A 110 20.07 2.69 5.21
CA GLN A 110 19.91 2.48 3.76
C GLN A 110 21.25 2.76 3.05
N ASP A 111 21.50 2.04 1.97
CA ASP A 111 22.66 2.34 1.11
C ASP A 111 22.35 3.58 0.23
N PRO A 112 23.05 4.71 0.43
CA PRO A 112 22.77 5.95 -0.28
C PRO A 112 23.01 5.87 -1.80
N GLU A 113 23.76 4.87 -2.30
CA GLU A 113 24.02 4.70 -3.72
C GLU A 113 22.96 3.84 -4.43
N THR A 114 22.28 2.95 -3.69
CA THR A 114 21.36 1.98 -4.28
C THR A 114 19.93 2.09 -3.76
N ALA A 115 19.74 2.68 -2.57
CA ALA A 115 18.42 2.80 -1.97
C ALA A 115 17.61 3.92 -2.61
N GLU A 116 16.46 3.58 -3.13
CA GLU A 116 15.47 4.54 -3.60
C GLU A 116 14.49 4.86 -2.47
N VAL A 117 14.83 5.91 -1.69
CA VAL A 117 13.98 6.40 -0.60
C VAL A 117 12.79 7.15 -1.17
N ARG A 118 11.59 6.63 -0.93
CA ARG A 118 10.31 7.18 -1.41
C ARG A 118 9.41 7.51 -0.24
N LEU A 119 9.39 8.79 0.13
CA LEU A 119 8.58 9.30 1.24
C LEU A 119 7.46 10.22 0.74
N VAL A 120 6.33 10.14 1.41
CA VAL A 120 5.17 11.02 1.18
C VAL A 120 4.74 11.68 2.48
N LEU A 121 4.24 12.92 2.38
CA LEU A 121 3.59 13.57 3.51
C LEU A 121 2.35 12.80 3.91
N CYS A 122 2.14 12.67 5.22
CA CYS A 122 0.91 12.09 5.75
C CYS A 122 -0.22 13.12 5.80
N GLU A 123 -1.43 12.65 5.57
CA GLU A 123 -2.65 13.40 5.77
C GLU A 123 -3.32 12.98 7.08
N PRO A 124 -3.86 13.94 7.88
CA PRO A 124 -4.51 13.60 9.13
C PRO A 124 -5.82 12.84 8.88
N GLY A 125 -5.93 11.68 9.50
CA GLY A 125 -7.16 10.90 9.53
C GLY A 125 -8.08 11.35 10.66
N ARG A 126 -9.35 11.45 10.36
CA ARG A 126 -10.40 11.76 11.33
C ARG A 126 -11.36 10.59 11.46
N LEU A 127 -12.03 10.49 12.59
CA LEU A 127 -13.11 9.55 12.76
C LEU A 127 -14.21 9.82 11.72
N GLY A 128 -14.74 8.76 11.12
CA GLY A 128 -15.88 8.87 10.21
C GLY A 128 -17.17 9.19 10.96
N TYR A 129 -18.07 9.93 10.31
CA TYR A 129 -19.42 10.16 10.82
C TYR A 129 -20.18 8.83 10.88
N VAL A 130 -21.07 8.70 11.86
CA VAL A 130 -22.03 7.61 11.96
C VAL A 130 -23.32 8.07 11.29
N SER A 131 -23.77 7.34 10.25
CA SER A 131 -25.01 7.63 9.55
C SER A 131 -26.19 6.90 10.21
N GLU A 132 -27.35 7.52 10.16
CA GLU A 132 -28.63 6.85 10.48
C GLU A 132 -28.91 5.64 9.58
N ASP A 133 -28.36 5.61 8.36
CA ASP A 133 -28.45 4.48 7.43
C ASP A 133 -27.92 3.17 8.02
N ASN A 134 -27.08 3.22 9.07
CA ASN A 134 -26.62 2.01 9.77
C ASN A 134 -27.75 1.19 10.39
N TRP A 135 -28.93 1.78 10.55
CA TRP A 135 -30.13 1.13 11.09
C TRP A 135 -31.27 1.02 10.06
N ALA A 136 -30.98 1.32 8.78
CA ALA A 136 -32.00 1.30 7.74
C ALA A 136 -32.71 -0.05 7.61
N ASP A 137 -31.99 -1.17 7.81
CA ASP A 137 -32.57 -2.51 7.76
C ASP A 137 -33.42 -2.88 9.00
N ASP A 138 -33.21 -2.16 10.11
CA ASP A 138 -33.93 -2.40 11.38
C ASP A 138 -35.15 -1.48 11.55
N LEU A 139 -35.27 -0.46 10.72
CA LEU A 139 -36.39 0.49 10.73
C LEU A 139 -37.45 0.04 9.75
N PRO A 140 -38.77 0.31 10.05
CA PRO A 140 -39.82 0.13 9.07
C PRO A 140 -39.61 1.05 7.86
N GLU A 141 -40.18 0.70 6.71
CA GLU A 141 -40.21 1.53 5.51
C GLU A 141 -40.73 2.93 5.88
N ASP A 142 -40.01 3.99 5.57
CA ASP A 142 -40.25 5.36 6.04
C ASP A 142 -40.10 5.58 7.57
N GLY A 143 -39.44 4.67 8.26
CA GLY A 143 -39.19 4.80 9.71
C GLY A 143 -38.05 5.80 10.01
N GLU A 144 -38.26 6.62 11.02
CA GLU A 144 -37.27 7.52 11.58
C GLU A 144 -36.66 6.93 12.87
N LEU A 145 -35.43 7.29 13.19
CA LEU A 145 -34.83 6.95 14.47
C LEU A 145 -35.65 7.55 15.63
N PRO A 146 -35.82 6.83 16.75
CA PRO A 146 -36.41 7.41 17.95
C PRO A 146 -35.68 8.70 18.34
N GLY A 147 -36.38 9.77 18.68
CA GLY A 147 -35.81 11.09 18.89
C GLY A 147 -34.64 11.13 19.90
N ALA A 148 -34.66 10.27 20.93
CA ALA A 148 -33.55 10.16 21.88
C ALA A 148 -32.31 9.57 21.23
N VAL A 149 -32.45 8.63 20.29
CA VAL A 149 -31.32 8.03 19.53
C VAL A 149 -30.79 9.04 18.55
N GLN A 150 -31.62 9.78 17.85
CA GLN A 150 -31.22 10.85 16.93
C GLN A 150 -30.42 11.93 17.66
N MET A 151 -30.87 12.39 18.81
CA MET A 151 -30.16 13.35 19.62
C MET A 151 -28.76 12.84 20.08
N ALA A 152 -28.67 11.58 20.43
CA ALA A 152 -27.39 10.96 20.83
C ALA A 152 -26.45 10.82 19.62
N LEU A 153 -26.96 10.47 18.46
CA LEU A 153 -26.22 10.39 17.20
C LEU A 153 -25.67 11.76 16.78
N ASP A 154 -26.50 12.80 16.86
CA ASP A 154 -26.09 14.18 16.54
C ASP A 154 -24.98 14.65 17.50
N ALA A 155 -25.12 14.38 18.78
CA ALA A 155 -24.09 14.71 19.79
C ALA A 155 -22.79 13.94 19.55
N LEU A 156 -22.86 12.66 19.15
CA LEU A 156 -21.70 11.85 18.78
C LEU A 156 -21.00 12.43 17.54
N ASN A 157 -21.76 12.75 16.51
CA ASN A 157 -21.23 13.30 15.26
C ASN A 157 -20.60 14.68 15.48
N GLU A 158 -21.14 15.52 16.35
CA GLU A 158 -20.51 16.78 16.72
C GLU A 158 -19.21 16.57 17.52
N ALA A 159 -19.18 15.57 18.41
CA ALA A 159 -17.95 15.20 19.09
C ALA A 159 -16.88 14.66 18.12
N ILE A 160 -17.26 13.84 17.13
CA ILE A 160 -16.39 13.32 16.07
C ILE A 160 -15.82 14.49 15.24
N LYS A 161 -16.63 15.44 14.87
CA LYS A 161 -16.23 16.61 14.09
C LYS A 161 -15.16 17.44 14.81
N ASN A 162 -15.27 17.56 16.12
CA ASN A 162 -14.36 18.32 16.97
C ASN A 162 -13.19 17.47 17.52
N ALA A 163 -13.14 16.17 17.22
CA ALA A 163 -12.07 15.30 17.66
C ALA A 163 -10.73 15.68 17.02
N PRO A 164 -9.61 15.56 17.76
CA PRO A 164 -8.28 15.72 17.19
C PRO A 164 -7.98 14.64 16.16
N THR A 165 -6.90 14.82 15.40
CA THR A 165 -6.37 13.80 14.51
C THR A 165 -6.09 12.51 15.31
N VAL A 166 -6.69 11.40 14.87
CA VAL A 166 -6.58 10.10 15.56
C VAL A 166 -5.63 9.13 14.86
N CYS A 167 -5.37 9.37 13.58
CA CYS A 167 -4.45 8.56 12.78
C CYS A 167 -3.87 9.40 11.64
N TRP A 168 -2.91 8.81 10.94
CA TRP A 168 -2.27 9.40 9.78
C TRP A 168 -2.34 8.41 8.62
N TRP A 169 -2.55 8.93 7.41
CA TRP A 169 -2.60 8.15 6.19
C TRP A 169 -1.57 8.67 5.20
N ALA A 170 -1.07 7.82 4.33
CA ALA A 170 -0.22 8.23 3.23
C ALA A 170 -0.95 9.26 2.35
N GLY A 171 -0.36 10.44 2.22
CA GLY A 171 -0.91 11.52 1.42
C GLY A 171 -0.54 11.43 -0.05
N LYS A 172 -0.83 12.51 -0.77
CA LYS A 172 -0.65 12.59 -2.23
C LYS A 172 0.47 13.54 -2.65
N GLN A 173 1.39 13.84 -1.75
CA GLN A 173 2.54 14.71 -2.00
C GLN A 173 3.81 13.98 -1.59
N ARG A 174 4.76 13.83 -2.52
CA ARG A 174 6.09 13.30 -2.22
C ARG A 174 6.99 14.40 -1.67
N ILE A 175 7.86 14.06 -0.73
CA ILE A 175 8.84 15.02 -0.21
C ILE A 175 10.14 14.99 -1.02
N ASN A 176 10.85 16.12 -1.00
CA ASN A 176 12.22 16.20 -1.46
C ASN A 176 13.14 15.57 -0.40
N VAL A 177 13.78 14.45 -0.71
CA VAL A 177 14.68 13.72 0.22
C VAL A 177 16.15 14.13 0.09
N GLU A 178 16.51 14.95 -0.89
CA GLU A 178 17.91 15.38 -1.10
C GLU A 178 18.50 16.14 0.10
N PRO A 179 17.76 17.06 0.77
CA PRO A 179 18.26 17.73 1.96
C PRO A 179 18.58 16.75 3.10
N LEU A 180 17.76 15.72 3.29
CA LEU A 180 17.97 14.69 4.33
C LEU A 180 19.25 13.87 4.06
N TRP A 181 19.48 13.48 2.81
CA TRP A 181 20.72 12.82 2.41
C TRP A 181 21.95 13.72 2.60
N ALA A 182 21.84 15.01 2.32
CA ALA A 182 22.92 15.97 2.53
C ALA A 182 23.28 16.13 4.01
N GLN A 183 22.25 16.21 4.88
CA GLN A 183 22.41 16.28 6.33
C GLN A 183 23.08 15.02 6.87
N LEU A 184 22.62 13.84 6.48
CA LEU A 184 23.15 12.55 6.92
C LEU A 184 24.65 12.40 6.57
N LYS A 185 25.02 12.81 5.35
CA LYS A 185 26.44 12.82 4.92
C LYS A 185 27.28 13.80 5.74
N ALA A 186 26.74 14.97 6.08
CA ALA A 186 27.44 15.98 6.88
C ALA A 186 27.65 15.49 8.33
N ASP A 187 26.69 14.80 8.89
CA ASP A 187 26.78 14.27 10.26
C ASP A 187 27.76 13.08 10.35
N GLN A 188 27.73 12.17 9.36
CA GLN A 188 28.72 11.10 9.26
C GLN A 188 30.15 11.62 9.10
N ALA A 189 30.36 12.70 8.35
CA ALA A 189 31.67 13.32 8.21
C ALA A 189 32.19 13.91 9.53
N LYS A 190 31.33 14.55 10.33
CA LYS A 190 31.67 15.09 11.65
C LYS A 190 32.06 13.98 12.63
N GLU A 191 31.35 12.86 12.63
CA GLU A 191 31.65 11.71 13.49
C GLU A 191 33.00 11.10 13.14
N GLN A 192 33.32 10.97 11.85
CA GLN A 192 34.61 10.46 11.40
C GLN A 192 35.80 11.38 11.81
N ASP A 193 35.59 12.70 11.70
CA ASP A 193 36.62 13.68 12.10
C ASP A 193 36.80 13.67 13.62
N SER A 194 35.76 13.58 14.41
CA SER A 194 35.81 13.47 15.86
C SER A 194 36.52 12.20 16.32
N SER A 195 36.19 11.06 15.73
CA SER A 195 36.81 9.76 16.04
C SER A 195 38.31 9.74 15.66
N LYS A 196 38.70 10.47 14.62
CA LYS A 196 40.12 10.61 14.22
C LYS A 196 40.89 11.49 15.20
N ALA A 197 40.31 12.62 15.64
CA ALA A 197 40.90 13.52 16.59
C ALA A 197 41.14 12.84 17.98
N GLU A 198 40.20 12.01 18.43
CA GLU A 198 40.32 11.23 19.66
C GLU A 198 41.46 10.23 19.60
N ARG A 199 41.63 9.51 18.47
CA ARG A 199 42.75 8.55 18.27
C ARG A 199 44.12 9.22 18.19
N GLU A 200 44.19 10.46 17.71
CA GLU A 200 45.47 11.24 17.66
C GLU A 200 45.86 11.81 19.03
N GLN A 201 44.92 11.89 19.99
CA GLN A 201 45.18 12.34 21.36
C GLN A 201 45.60 11.20 22.32
N GLU A 202 45.38 9.94 21.95
CA GLU A 202 45.76 8.75 22.73
C GLU A 202 47.21 8.23 22.40
N ILE A 203 47.90 8.87 21.49
CA ILE A 203 49.30 8.53 21.12
C ILE A 203 50.26 9.56 21.68
#